data_97bfe1b3d45545a8b839da1ef2abe099
#
_entry.id   97bfe1b3d45545a8b839da1ef2abe099
#
_cell.length_a   1.000
_cell.length_b   1.000
_cell.length_c   1.000
_cell.angle_alpha   90.00
_cell.angle_beta   90.00
_cell.angle_gamma   90.00
#
_symmetry.space_group_name_H-M   'P 1'
#
loop_
_entity.id
_entity.type
_entity.pdbx_description
1 polymer ?
#
loop_
_entity_poly.entity_id
_entity_poly.type
_entity_poly.pdbx_seq_one_letter_code
_entity_poly.pdbx_strand_id
1 'polypeptide(L)'
;VEAMTMADKIVVLRDGYVEQVGKPLDFYYNPTNLFVAGFIGSPAMNFVAGRIAGLSDNSVEVETEGGVKLTLPCRPEDGAQAGAPVTLGVRPEHLNAEGEGQSQIKGEVFAVERLGGETYLYVRTEGERELTVHAAGDKTVSAGESIAIGFDFNDCHLFGNQGNAFQRLAA
;
A
#
# COMPACT_ATOMS: atom_id res chain seq x y z
N VAL A 1 -14.18 2.86 -9.81
CA VAL A 1 -14.59 1.57 -10.38
C VAL A 1 -15.00 1.74 -11.85
N GLU A 2 -15.94 2.62 -12.18
CA GLU A 2 -16.43 2.79 -13.55
C GLU A 2 -15.31 3.14 -14.54
N ALA A 3 -14.41 4.05 -14.18
CA ALA A 3 -13.27 4.40 -15.03
C ALA A 3 -12.34 3.21 -15.30
N MET A 4 -12.14 2.33 -14.30
CA MET A 4 -11.30 1.14 -14.44
C MET A 4 -11.90 0.08 -15.34
N THR A 5 -13.24 -0.01 -15.41
CA THR A 5 -13.95 -1.06 -16.16
C THR A 5 -14.36 -0.65 -17.57
N MET A 6 -14.58 0.64 -17.82
CA MET A 6 -15.20 1.12 -19.06
C MET A 6 -14.25 1.97 -19.93
N ALA A 7 -13.15 2.46 -19.39
CA ALA A 7 -12.27 3.36 -20.13
C ALA A 7 -11.10 2.62 -20.80
N ASP A 8 -10.77 2.98 -22.03
CA ASP A 8 -9.52 2.57 -22.67
C ASP A 8 -8.33 3.38 -22.14
N LYS A 9 -8.60 4.59 -21.71
CA LYS A 9 -7.61 5.55 -21.21
C LYS A 9 -8.22 6.41 -20.10
N ILE A 10 -7.45 6.57 -19.02
CA ILE A 10 -7.81 7.42 -17.88
C ILE A 10 -6.89 8.63 -17.82
N VAL A 11 -7.45 9.76 -17.41
CA VAL A 11 -6.71 10.97 -17.03
C VAL A 11 -7.14 11.34 -15.62
N VAL A 12 -6.19 11.37 -14.68
CA VAL A 12 -6.43 11.84 -13.31
C VAL A 12 -5.98 13.29 -13.21
N LEU A 13 -6.87 14.14 -12.74
CA LEU A 13 -6.65 15.57 -12.52
C LEU A 13 -6.70 15.89 -11.03
N ARG A 14 -5.83 16.81 -10.61
CA ARG A 14 -5.85 17.42 -9.29
C ARG A 14 -5.62 18.92 -9.42
N ASP A 15 -6.52 19.70 -8.86
CA ASP A 15 -6.45 21.18 -8.86
C ASP A 15 -6.23 21.78 -10.27
N GLY A 16 -6.78 21.14 -11.33
CA GLY A 16 -6.61 21.56 -12.72
C GLY A 16 -5.34 21.04 -13.41
N TYR A 17 -4.48 20.34 -12.73
CA TYR A 17 -3.26 19.75 -13.31
C TYR A 17 -3.43 18.24 -13.55
N VAL A 18 -2.78 17.76 -14.61
CA VAL A 18 -2.75 16.33 -14.94
C VAL A 18 -1.74 15.63 -14.04
N GLU A 19 -2.21 14.68 -13.22
CA GLU A 19 -1.36 13.87 -12.35
C GLU A 19 -0.83 12.62 -13.07
N GLN A 20 -1.71 11.92 -13.81
CA GLN A 20 -1.34 10.74 -14.59
C GLN A 20 -2.27 10.55 -15.78
N VAL A 21 -1.72 10.02 -16.88
CA VAL A 21 -2.46 9.61 -18.08
C VAL A 21 -1.99 8.22 -18.48
N GLY A 22 -2.92 7.28 -18.70
CA GLY A 22 -2.53 5.91 -19.07
C GLY A 22 -3.72 4.96 -19.19
N LYS A 23 -3.43 3.67 -19.35
CA LYS A 23 -4.44 2.62 -19.31
C LYS A 23 -4.88 2.39 -17.86
N PRO A 24 -6.09 1.86 -17.62
CA PRO A 24 -6.58 1.61 -16.26
C PRO A 24 -5.60 0.83 -15.36
N LEU A 25 -5.01 -0.24 -15.84
CA LEU A 25 -4.07 -1.05 -15.07
C LEU A 25 -2.76 -0.33 -14.72
N ASP A 26 -2.34 0.68 -15.53
CA ASP A 26 -1.15 1.47 -15.22
C ASP A 26 -1.34 2.25 -13.91
N PHE A 27 -2.56 2.73 -13.66
CA PHE A 27 -2.90 3.43 -12.42
C PHE A 27 -2.93 2.52 -11.20
N TYR A 28 -3.30 1.26 -11.41
CA TYR A 28 -3.38 0.27 -10.35
C TYR A 28 -1.98 -0.24 -9.95
N TYR A 29 -1.18 -0.65 -10.95
CA TYR A 29 0.13 -1.24 -10.71
C TYR A 29 1.26 -0.22 -10.56
N ASN A 30 1.18 0.92 -11.25
CA ASN A 30 2.23 1.93 -11.30
C ASN A 30 1.66 3.35 -11.10
N PRO A 31 1.02 3.66 -9.96
CA PRO A 31 0.61 5.02 -9.65
C PRO A 31 1.83 5.93 -9.56
N THR A 32 1.78 7.10 -10.18
CA THR A 32 2.93 8.03 -10.23
C THR A 32 3.20 8.72 -8.90
N ASN A 33 2.19 8.82 -8.04
CA ASN A 33 2.31 9.49 -6.75
C ASN A 33 1.24 9.03 -5.75
N LEU A 34 1.37 9.49 -4.51
CA LEU A 34 0.45 9.20 -3.40
C LEU A 34 -1.00 9.54 -3.72
N PHE A 35 -1.23 10.67 -4.43
CA PHE A 35 -2.59 11.09 -4.77
C PHE A 35 -3.26 10.07 -5.70
N VAL A 36 -2.59 9.68 -6.77
CA VAL A 36 -3.11 8.68 -7.72
C VAL A 36 -3.30 7.33 -7.02
N ALA A 37 -2.32 6.90 -6.22
CA ALA A 37 -2.38 5.64 -5.49
C ALA A 37 -3.58 5.57 -4.52
N GLY A 38 -3.85 6.65 -3.81
CA GLY A 38 -4.99 6.74 -2.89
C GLY A 38 -6.34 6.95 -3.58
N PHE A 39 -6.33 7.49 -4.81
CA PHE A 39 -7.56 7.75 -5.57
C PHE A 39 -8.08 6.51 -6.30
N ILE A 40 -7.18 5.62 -6.71
CA ILE A 40 -7.51 4.41 -7.49
C ILE A 40 -7.58 3.20 -6.57
N GLY A 41 -8.71 2.52 -6.58
CA GLY A 41 -9.02 1.35 -5.77
C GLY A 41 -10.17 1.62 -4.80
N SER A 42 -10.91 0.56 -4.48
CA SER A 42 -11.99 0.58 -3.48
C SER A 42 -11.99 -0.77 -2.75
N PRO A 43 -11.56 -0.80 -1.49
CA PRO A 43 -11.03 0.31 -0.70
C PRO A 43 -9.71 0.92 -1.25
N ALA A 44 -9.35 2.09 -0.72
CA ALA A 44 -8.11 2.77 -1.11
C ALA A 44 -6.86 2.03 -0.61
N MET A 45 -5.70 2.33 -1.21
CA MET A 45 -4.40 1.83 -0.76
C MET A 45 -4.12 2.24 0.69
N ASN A 46 -3.59 1.31 1.47
CA ASN A 46 -3.07 1.60 2.81
C ASN A 46 -1.73 2.35 2.71
N PHE A 47 -1.54 3.34 3.57
CA PHE A 47 -0.29 4.09 3.66
C PHE A 47 0.33 3.99 5.04
N VAL A 48 1.60 3.65 5.11
CA VAL A 48 2.39 3.53 6.34
C VAL A 48 3.63 4.39 6.21
N ALA A 49 3.84 5.33 7.13
CA ALA A 49 5.03 6.15 7.12
C ALA A 49 6.27 5.36 7.58
N GLY A 50 7.41 5.75 7.05
CA GLY A 50 8.69 5.16 7.38
C GLY A 50 9.84 6.08 7.02
N ARG A 51 11.05 5.52 7.10
CA ARG A 51 12.30 6.18 6.70
C ARG A 51 13.15 5.24 5.90
N ILE A 52 13.93 5.79 5.00
CA ILE A 52 14.96 5.04 4.27
C ILE A 52 16.05 4.64 5.26
N ALA A 53 16.31 3.34 5.39
CA ALA A 53 17.39 2.80 6.20
C ALA A 53 18.66 2.55 5.36
N GLY A 54 18.50 2.19 4.08
CA GLY A 54 19.60 1.94 3.16
C GLY A 54 19.14 2.05 1.70
N LEU A 55 20.09 2.25 0.81
CA LEU A 55 19.85 2.43 -0.62
C LEU A 55 20.84 1.59 -1.44
N SER A 56 20.34 0.99 -2.50
CA SER A 56 21.15 0.42 -3.60
C SER A 56 20.50 0.75 -4.94
N ASP A 57 21.15 0.40 -6.05
CA ASP A 57 20.63 0.72 -7.39
C ASP A 57 19.26 0.10 -7.67
N ASN A 58 18.95 -1.04 -7.06
CA ASN A 58 17.76 -1.84 -7.34
C ASN A 58 16.95 -2.21 -6.09
N SER A 59 17.27 -1.67 -4.92
CA SER A 59 16.50 -1.88 -3.71
C SER A 59 16.59 -0.72 -2.73
N VAL A 60 15.55 -0.55 -1.95
CA VAL A 60 15.49 0.43 -0.86
C VAL A 60 15.12 -0.30 0.42
N GLU A 61 15.97 -0.16 1.43
CA GLU A 61 15.66 -0.62 2.78
C GLU A 61 14.84 0.46 3.50
N VAL A 62 13.73 0.06 4.05
CA VAL A 62 12.80 0.94 4.75
C VAL A 62 12.54 0.42 6.16
N GLU A 63 12.51 1.30 7.12
CA GLU A 63 12.02 1.05 8.47
C GLU A 63 10.73 1.87 8.68
N THR A 64 9.62 1.17 8.93
CA THR A 64 8.34 1.82 9.23
C THR A 64 8.35 2.41 10.65
N GLU A 65 7.44 3.34 10.93
CA GLU A 65 7.30 3.89 12.30
C GLU A 65 6.91 2.82 13.34
N GLY A 66 6.29 1.72 12.92
CA GLY A 66 6.03 0.54 13.76
C GLY A 66 7.25 -0.40 13.93
N GLY A 67 8.43 -0.02 13.42
CA GLY A 67 9.68 -0.80 13.55
C GLY A 67 9.79 -1.98 12.58
N VAL A 68 8.92 -2.12 11.60
CA VAL A 68 9.01 -3.16 10.57
C VAL A 68 10.07 -2.79 9.54
N LYS A 69 11.01 -3.71 9.29
CA LYS A 69 12.09 -3.53 8.31
C LYS A 69 11.78 -4.30 7.02
N LEU A 70 11.95 -3.62 5.90
CA LEU A 70 11.60 -4.09 4.56
C LEU A 70 12.74 -3.80 3.60
N THR A 71 12.97 -4.70 2.65
CA THR A 71 13.86 -4.44 1.49
C THR A 71 13.02 -4.51 0.24
N LEU A 72 12.67 -3.35 -0.31
CA LEU A 72 11.76 -3.24 -1.45
C LEU A 72 12.53 -3.28 -2.78
N PRO A 73 12.08 -4.08 -3.77
CA PRO A 73 12.67 -4.12 -5.10
C PRO A 73 12.21 -2.91 -5.91
N CYS A 74 12.86 -1.78 -5.71
CA CYS A 74 12.58 -0.55 -6.44
C CYS A 74 13.87 0.26 -6.65
N ARG A 75 13.85 1.14 -7.65
CA ARG A 75 14.92 2.12 -7.85
C ARG A 75 14.67 3.35 -7.01
N PRO A 76 15.68 3.82 -6.26
CA PRO A 76 15.57 5.09 -5.58
C PRO A 76 15.28 6.23 -6.56
N GLU A 77 14.50 7.22 -6.13
CA GLU A 77 14.38 8.48 -6.85
C GLU A 77 15.68 9.29 -6.74
N ASP A 78 15.91 10.18 -7.70
CA ASP A 78 17.09 11.05 -7.70
C ASP A 78 17.12 11.90 -6.42
N GLY A 79 18.26 11.88 -5.73
CA GLY A 79 18.46 12.61 -4.49
C GLY A 79 17.93 11.92 -3.24
N ALA A 80 17.43 10.69 -3.32
CA ALA A 80 17.04 9.91 -2.16
C ALA A 80 18.24 9.65 -1.24
N GLN A 81 18.04 9.79 0.07
CA GLN A 81 19.09 9.63 1.07
C GLN A 81 18.62 8.79 2.25
N ALA A 82 19.54 8.06 2.89
CA ALA A 82 19.27 7.39 4.15
C ALA A 82 18.77 8.39 5.21
N GLY A 83 17.77 8.00 6.00
CA GLY A 83 17.08 8.84 6.96
C GLY A 83 15.93 9.67 6.40
N ALA A 84 15.80 9.80 5.07
CA ALA A 84 14.70 10.54 4.46
C ALA A 84 13.34 9.89 4.75
N PRO A 85 12.28 10.68 5.00
CA PRO A 85 10.93 10.17 5.20
C PRO A 85 10.39 9.60 3.88
N VAL A 86 9.68 8.48 3.98
CA VAL A 86 8.99 7.82 2.88
C VAL A 86 7.63 7.32 3.34
N THR A 87 6.77 7.01 2.39
CA THR A 87 5.47 6.36 2.63
C THR A 87 5.44 5.02 1.90
N LEU A 88 5.22 3.95 2.66
CA LEU A 88 4.94 2.62 2.13
C LEU A 88 3.45 2.55 1.76
N GLY A 89 3.13 2.07 0.56
CA GLY A 89 1.78 1.80 0.11
C GLY A 89 1.56 0.31 -0.12
N VAL A 90 0.47 -0.24 0.43
CA VAL A 90 0.04 -1.63 0.18
C VAL A 90 -1.47 -1.66 0.01
N ARG A 91 -1.94 -2.34 -1.05
CA ARG A 91 -3.38 -2.46 -1.28
C ARG A 91 -4.01 -3.46 -0.32
N PRO A 92 -5.29 -3.27 0.07
CA PRO A 92 -6.00 -4.17 0.98
C PRO A 92 -5.96 -5.63 0.56
N GLU A 93 -6.09 -5.92 -0.73
CA GLU A 93 -6.06 -7.25 -1.34
C GLU A 93 -4.68 -7.93 -1.36
N HIS A 94 -3.63 -7.18 -1.11
CA HIS A 94 -2.26 -7.68 -0.97
C HIS A 94 -1.83 -7.88 0.50
N LEU A 95 -2.75 -7.62 1.42
CA LEU A 95 -2.60 -7.92 2.84
C LEU A 95 -3.45 -9.16 3.17
N ASN A 96 -2.93 -10.03 4.03
CA ASN A 96 -3.68 -11.18 4.52
C ASN A 96 -3.74 -11.20 6.04
N ALA A 97 -4.78 -11.82 6.58
CA ALA A 97 -5.03 -11.92 8.02
C ALA A 97 -4.44 -13.19 8.65
N GLU A 98 -3.71 -13.97 7.89
CA GLU A 98 -3.04 -15.22 8.28
C GLU A 98 -1.59 -14.99 8.74
N GLY A 99 -1.04 -13.80 8.46
CA GLY A 99 0.35 -13.47 8.74
C GLY A 99 1.33 -14.14 7.76
N GLU A 100 0.85 -14.52 6.56
CA GLU A 100 1.66 -15.14 5.53
C GLU A 100 2.39 -14.09 4.70
N GLY A 101 3.61 -14.39 4.26
CA GLY A 101 4.44 -13.53 3.42
C GLY A 101 5.81 -13.22 4.01
N GLN A 102 6.52 -12.31 3.37
CA GLN A 102 7.89 -11.95 3.74
C GLN A 102 7.97 -11.07 5.00
N SER A 103 6.87 -10.38 5.35
CA SER A 103 6.80 -9.53 6.54
C SER A 103 5.42 -9.52 7.16
N GLN A 104 5.33 -9.05 8.39
CA GLN A 104 4.10 -8.99 9.17
C GLN A 104 3.99 -7.68 9.96
N ILE A 105 2.74 -7.22 10.11
CA ILE A 105 2.38 -6.13 11.02
C ILE A 105 1.32 -6.67 11.99
N LYS A 106 1.50 -6.49 13.29
CA LYS A 106 0.51 -6.88 14.29
C LYS A 106 -0.49 -5.76 14.54
N GLY A 107 -1.74 -6.13 14.77
CA GLY A 107 -2.77 -5.17 15.11
C GLY A 107 -4.01 -5.83 15.68
N GLU A 108 -4.93 -4.99 16.17
CA GLU A 108 -6.23 -5.39 16.69
C GLU A 108 -7.32 -4.99 15.71
N VAL A 109 -8.19 -5.93 15.37
CA VAL A 109 -9.37 -5.67 14.54
C VAL A 109 -10.37 -4.86 15.34
N PHE A 110 -10.70 -3.65 14.89
CA PHE A 110 -11.70 -2.82 15.55
C PHE A 110 -13.05 -2.79 14.84
N ALA A 111 -13.08 -3.13 13.53
CA ALA A 111 -14.33 -3.28 12.79
C ALA A 111 -14.18 -4.34 11.69
N VAL A 112 -15.31 -4.94 11.31
CA VAL A 112 -15.40 -5.94 10.25
C VAL A 112 -16.59 -5.61 9.36
N GLU A 113 -16.34 -5.48 8.06
CA GLU A 113 -17.36 -5.28 7.04
C GLU A 113 -17.48 -6.54 6.17
N ARG A 114 -18.68 -7.13 6.14
CA ARG A 114 -18.96 -8.34 5.36
C ARG A 114 -19.88 -8.03 4.20
N LEU A 115 -19.39 -8.22 2.98
CA LEU A 115 -20.09 -7.94 1.73
C LEU A 115 -20.51 -9.23 0.99
N GLY A 116 -20.63 -10.33 1.71
CA GLY A 116 -20.98 -11.64 1.15
C GLY A 116 -19.74 -12.41 0.66
N GLY A 117 -19.30 -12.18 -0.57
CA GLY A 117 -18.11 -12.83 -1.12
C GLY A 117 -16.77 -12.28 -0.62
N GLU A 118 -16.78 -11.12 -0.01
CA GLU A 118 -15.60 -10.40 0.47
C GLU A 118 -15.82 -9.93 1.91
N THR A 119 -14.75 -9.86 2.66
CA THR A 119 -14.71 -9.28 4.01
C THR A 119 -13.56 -8.29 4.08
N TYR A 120 -13.81 -7.11 4.67
CA TYR A 120 -12.77 -6.15 5.00
C TYR A 120 -12.61 -6.05 6.51
N LEU A 121 -11.37 -6.20 6.96
CA LEU A 121 -11.00 -6.03 8.35
C LEU A 121 -10.34 -4.67 8.50
N TYR A 122 -10.83 -3.88 9.44
CA TYR A 122 -10.24 -2.61 9.82
C TYR A 122 -9.41 -2.85 11.08
N VAL A 123 -8.09 -2.71 10.96
CA VAL A 123 -7.12 -3.13 11.96
C VAL A 123 -6.34 -1.93 12.46
N ARG A 124 -6.31 -1.74 13.77
CA ARG A 124 -5.46 -0.72 14.42
C ARG A 124 -4.12 -1.35 14.79
N THR A 125 -3.05 -0.77 14.26
CA THR A 125 -1.69 -1.19 14.50
C THR A 125 -1.00 -0.34 15.56
N GLU A 126 0.21 -0.70 15.98
CA GLU A 126 1.02 0.13 16.85
C GLU A 126 1.23 1.53 16.24
N GLY A 127 1.08 2.58 17.06
CA GLY A 127 1.11 3.96 16.60
C GLY A 127 -0.24 4.50 16.10
N GLU A 128 -1.36 3.82 16.46
CA GLU A 128 -2.75 4.23 16.13
C GLU A 128 -3.04 4.34 14.63
N ARG A 129 -2.35 3.57 13.80
CA ARG A 129 -2.60 3.52 12.36
C ARG A 129 -3.66 2.51 12.04
N GLU A 130 -4.49 2.85 11.10
CA GLU A 130 -5.55 2.00 10.62
C GLU A 130 -5.17 1.40 9.27
N LEU A 131 -5.24 0.07 9.17
CA LEU A 131 -5.07 -0.67 7.94
C LEU A 131 -6.37 -1.37 7.58
N THR A 132 -6.70 -1.34 6.29
CA THR A 132 -7.78 -2.13 5.70
C THR A 132 -7.17 -3.38 5.09
N VAL A 133 -7.63 -4.55 5.54
CA VAL A 133 -7.16 -5.86 5.07
C VAL A 133 -8.32 -6.57 4.38
N HIS A 134 -8.11 -7.04 3.17
CA HIS A 134 -9.08 -7.88 2.49
C HIS A 134 -8.95 -9.33 2.96
N ALA A 135 -10.07 -9.98 3.21
CA ALA A 135 -10.15 -11.38 3.58
C ALA A 135 -11.29 -12.08 2.82
N ALA A 136 -11.24 -13.39 2.73
CA ALA A 136 -12.33 -14.17 2.15
C ALA A 136 -13.65 -13.95 2.91
N GLY A 137 -14.78 -14.04 2.22
CA GLY A 137 -16.10 -13.74 2.78
C GLY A 137 -16.50 -14.63 3.97
N ASP A 138 -15.94 -15.85 4.05
CA ASP A 138 -16.15 -16.82 5.13
C ASP A 138 -15.17 -16.67 6.30
N LYS A 139 -14.25 -15.69 6.25
CA LYS A 139 -13.29 -15.45 7.32
C LYS A 139 -13.99 -15.08 8.63
N THR A 140 -13.80 -15.90 9.66
CA THR A 140 -14.38 -15.71 10.98
C THR A 140 -13.44 -14.94 11.91
N VAL A 141 -13.31 -13.64 11.67
CA VAL A 141 -12.61 -12.72 12.59
C VAL A 141 -13.60 -11.75 13.16
N SER A 142 -13.45 -11.43 14.43
CA SER A 142 -14.33 -10.52 15.16
C SER A 142 -13.59 -9.27 15.64
N ALA A 143 -14.32 -8.19 15.87
CA ALA A 143 -13.76 -7.00 16.50
C ALA A 143 -13.21 -7.36 17.90
N GLY A 144 -12.06 -6.81 18.25
CA GLY A 144 -11.31 -7.10 19.47
C GLY A 144 -10.27 -8.21 19.32
N GLU A 145 -10.22 -8.93 18.19
CA GLU A 145 -9.20 -9.93 17.95
C GLU A 145 -7.88 -9.32 17.50
N SER A 146 -6.78 -9.84 18.04
CA SER A 146 -5.42 -9.50 17.57
C SER A 146 -5.03 -10.45 16.44
N ILE A 147 -4.56 -9.87 15.33
CA ILE A 147 -4.11 -10.61 14.16
C ILE A 147 -2.70 -10.19 13.74
N ALA A 148 -2.02 -11.07 13.01
CA ALA A 148 -0.82 -10.74 12.25
C ALA A 148 -1.23 -10.52 10.79
N ILE A 149 -0.96 -9.33 10.26
CA ILE A 149 -1.21 -8.97 8.86
C ILE A 149 0.05 -9.30 8.08
N GLY A 150 -0.03 -10.25 7.18
CA GLY A 150 1.09 -10.66 6.33
C GLY A 150 1.07 -9.99 4.96
N PHE A 151 2.24 -9.83 4.34
CA PHE A 151 2.38 -9.27 3.00
C PHE A 151 3.76 -9.56 2.39
N ASP A 152 3.85 -9.43 1.07
CA ASP A 152 5.08 -9.58 0.30
C ASP A 152 5.63 -8.24 -0.18
N PHE A 153 6.97 -8.13 -0.28
CA PHE A 153 7.64 -6.89 -0.67
C PHE A 153 7.36 -6.48 -2.12
N ASN A 154 7.12 -7.47 -2.99
CA ASN A 154 6.78 -7.23 -4.39
C ASN A 154 5.43 -6.53 -4.58
N ASP A 155 4.55 -6.61 -3.60
CA ASP A 155 3.23 -5.98 -3.63
C ASP A 155 3.24 -4.57 -3.03
N CYS A 156 4.38 -4.15 -2.50
CA CYS A 156 4.54 -2.84 -1.89
C CYS A 156 4.89 -1.76 -2.92
N HIS A 157 4.43 -0.56 -2.63
CA HIS A 157 4.79 0.68 -3.31
C HIS A 157 5.56 1.57 -2.34
N LEU A 158 6.51 2.36 -2.84
CA LEU A 158 7.23 3.33 -2.04
C LEU A 158 7.09 4.71 -2.65
N PHE A 159 6.80 5.69 -1.81
CA PHE A 159 6.66 7.10 -2.20
C PHE A 159 7.62 7.96 -1.41
N GLY A 160 8.31 8.86 -2.09
CA GLY A 160 9.25 9.78 -1.47
C GLY A 160 8.57 10.90 -0.68
N ASN A 161 9.38 11.78 -0.10
CA ASN A 161 8.90 12.87 0.77
C ASN A 161 7.92 13.84 0.07
N GLN A 162 8.04 14.01 -1.25
CA GLN A 162 7.15 14.84 -2.05
C GLN A 162 5.95 14.06 -2.62
N GLY A 163 5.83 12.79 -2.30
CA GLY A 163 4.75 11.91 -2.73
C GLY A 163 4.96 11.21 -4.07
N ASN A 164 6.08 11.40 -4.76
CA ASN A 164 6.40 10.71 -6.00
C ASN A 164 6.73 9.25 -5.76
N ALA A 165 6.28 8.37 -6.63
CA ALA A 165 6.56 6.95 -6.55
C ALA A 165 8.01 6.62 -6.93
N PHE A 166 8.64 5.71 -6.17
CA PHE A 166 9.86 5.04 -6.59
C PHE A 166 9.50 4.01 -7.68
N GLN A 167 10.38 3.85 -8.67
CA GLN A 167 10.14 2.90 -9.76
C GLN A 167 10.19 1.46 -9.25
N ARG A 168 9.07 0.74 -9.31
CA ARG A 168 9.00 -0.68 -8.96
C ARG A 168 9.76 -1.53 -9.98
N LEU A 169 10.47 -2.56 -9.49
CA LEU A 169 11.17 -3.55 -10.31
C LEU A 169 10.47 -4.91 -10.30
N ALA A 170 9.44 -5.09 -9.46
CA ALA A 170 8.59 -6.27 -9.50
C ALA A 170 7.78 -6.29 -10.79
N ALA A 171 7.78 -7.42 -11.46
CA ALA A 171 7.03 -7.66 -12.70
C ALA A 171 5.58 -7.98 -12.39
#